data_77a36643494a80389d80dd11d77e8c9c
#
_entry.id   77a36643494a80389d80dd11d77e8c9c
#
_cell.length_a   1.000
_cell.length_b   1.000
_cell.length_c   1.000
_cell.angle_alpha   90.00
_cell.angle_beta   90.00
_cell.angle_gamma   90.00
#
_symmetry.space_group_name_H-M   'P 1'
#
loop_
_entity.id
_entity.type
_entity.pdbx_description
1 polymer ?
#
loop_
_entity_poly.entity_id
_entity_poly.type
_entity_poly.pdbx_seq_one_letter_code
_entity_poly.pdbx_strand_id
1 'polypeptide(L)'
;MRKLLFAAAILASVSARAQTASIPTNLNEATVVQLQSMMASGQLTSVRLTQYYIDRIIGLDQNGPGVNAVMELNPDALAIAKSLDMERAKGTVRGPMHGIPVLLKDNIDTGDKMQTSAGSFALVGTPAPRDSTVAANLRAAGAVILGKTNLSEWANFRSFESVSGWSGRGGQTNNPYGIDRNPCGSSSGSGAAASANFATVSFGSETDGSIVCPGNANGVVALKPTVGLTSRAGVVPISHTQDTVGPHARTVADAAVALSVAQSAKFDGRDPATGGVPLGWQGTGKTRPKVPSDYTQFLDPHGLQGKVLGITRQGLNGFDPFVPTPVPVMDAIEAAFQKLTDAGATLVDLDALGYNFAGGPGEFLVLVFEFRIDVAKYFATRPAGSVPVAQGTLQTAFDFNNAHADVEMPFFNQDLWAFTLSLAPGPDDPQPAFGGLTYNQALELDRQFAIQNVDAALTAQHLDAIVTATDNPAWSTDLVFGDHFIFGTSSIAAGEGYPIIQVPAGMVFGVPLGISFFGTAFSEPTLITLASGYEAATQVRANNLPTFAATVPFTNIQGTTVTPPHRRAAPPTVKPSRVPKHL
;
A
#
# COMPACT_ATOMS: atom_id res chain seq x y z
N MET A 1 -77.96 -34.48 36.55
CA MET A 1 -76.94 -35.36 35.92
C MET A 1 -76.07 -34.51 35.02
N ARG A 2 -74.89 -34.24 35.49
CA ARG A 2 -74.02 -33.24 34.92
C ARG A 2 -73.03 -33.87 33.91
N LYS A 3 -72.95 -33.31 32.70
CA LYS A 3 -72.00 -33.67 31.69
C LYS A 3 -70.72 -32.82 31.94
N LEU A 4 -69.57 -33.46 32.12
CA LEU A 4 -68.29 -32.85 32.12
C LEU A 4 -67.71 -32.90 30.68
N LEU A 5 -67.41 -31.73 30.13
CA LEU A 5 -66.63 -31.55 28.89
C LEU A 5 -65.16 -31.42 29.27
N PHE A 6 -64.33 -32.31 28.76
CA PHE A 6 -62.90 -32.17 28.77
C PHE A 6 -62.41 -31.44 27.47
N ALA A 7 -61.84 -30.27 27.61
CA ALA A 7 -61.20 -29.59 26.53
C ALA A 7 -59.71 -30.00 26.50
N ALA A 8 -59.26 -30.66 25.45
CA ALA A 8 -57.89 -30.99 25.21
C ALA A 8 -57.24 -29.81 24.50
N ALA A 9 -56.29 -29.11 25.16
CA ALA A 9 -55.45 -28.09 24.55
C ALA A 9 -54.26 -28.77 23.85
N ILE A 10 -54.22 -28.68 22.52
CA ILE A 10 -53.08 -29.12 21.72
C ILE A 10 -52.03 -27.97 21.73
N LEU A 11 -50.94 -28.15 22.48
CA LEU A 11 -49.76 -27.31 22.39
C LEU A 11 -48.97 -27.74 21.14
N ALA A 12 -49.08 -26.97 20.07
CA ALA A 12 -48.19 -27.05 18.91
C ALA A 12 -46.83 -26.39 19.27
N SER A 13 -45.86 -27.20 19.62
CA SER A 13 -44.47 -26.75 19.74
C SER A 13 -43.91 -26.49 18.34
N VAL A 14 -43.83 -25.22 17.95
CA VAL A 14 -43.07 -24.80 16.77
C VAL A 14 -41.59 -24.87 17.13
N SER A 15 -40.97 -26.00 16.79
CA SER A 15 -39.54 -26.14 16.80
C SER A 15 -38.98 -25.31 15.62
N ALA A 16 -38.58 -24.08 15.88
CA ALA A 16 -37.74 -23.33 14.95
C ALA A 16 -36.41 -24.08 14.84
N ARG A 17 -36.26 -24.94 13.84
CA ARG A 17 -34.96 -25.41 13.39
C ARG A 17 -34.22 -24.19 12.88
N ALA A 18 -33.31 -23.69 13.66
CA ALA A 18 -32.25 -22.81 13.15
C ALA A 18 -31.54 -23.59 12.04
N GLN A 19 -31.80 -23.24 10.80
CA GLN A 19 -31.05 -23.70 9.66
C GLN A 19 -29.61 -23.20 9.93
N THR A 20 -28.72 -24.09 10.33
CA THR A 20 -27.27 -23.79 10.34
C THR A 20 -26.89 -23.57 8.89
N ALA A 21 -26.88 -22.30 8.47
CA ALA A 21 -26.37 -21.91 7.18
C ALA A 21 -24.95 -22.51 7.04
N SER A 22 -24.75 -23.26 5.97
CA SER A 22 -23.43 -23.80 5.66
C SER A 22 -22.44 -22.63 5.54
N ILE A 23 -21.38 -22.72 6.34
CA ILE A 23 -20.35 -21.67 6.35
C ILE A 23 -19.65 -21.72 5.01
N PRO A 24 -19.45 -20.58 4.34
CA PRO A 24 -18.65 -20.53 3.13
C PRO A 24 -17.26 -21.12 3.40
N THR A 25 -16.88 -22.13 2.65
CA THR A 25 -15.55 -22.76 2.76
C THR A 25 -14.47 -21.92 2.07
N ASN A 26 -14.87 -20.96 1.23
CA ASN A 26 -13.98 -20.06 0.51
C ASN A 26 -14.48 -18.61 0.66
N LEU A 27 -13.63 -17.75 1.25
CA LEU A 27 -13.86 -16.32 1.42
C LEU A 27 -12.90 -15.48 0.53
N ASN A 28 -12.26 -16.12 -0.46
CA ASN A 28 -11.43 -15.41 -1.42
C ASN A 28 -12.26 -14.37 -2.17
N GLU A 29 -11.64 -13.22 -2.43
CA GLU A 29 -12.24 -12.06 -3.09
C GLU A 29 -13.49 -11.48 -2.39
N ALA A 30 -13.86 -11.97 -1.18
CA ALA A 30 -14.96 -11.40 -0.43
C ALA A 30 -14.67 -9.95 -0.03
N THR A 31 -15.59 -9.04 -0.36
CA THR A 31 -15.49 -7.61 -0.03
C THR A 31 -15.87 -7.34 1.42
N VAL A 32 -15.47 -6.16 1.94
CA VAL A 32 -15.86 -5.69 3.29
C VAL A 32 -17.39 -5.76 3.45
N VAL A 33 -18.14 -5.30 2.47
CA VAL A 33 -19.62 -5.30 2.51
C VAL A 33 -20.18 -6.71 2.59
N GLN A 34 -19.67 -7.64 1.80
CA GLN A 34 -20.08 -9.05 1.83
C GLN A 34 -19.76 -9.70 3.19
N LEU A 35 -18.54 -9.47 3.70
CA LEU A 35 -18.12 -9.99 5.00
C LEU A 35 -18.99 -9.43 6.14
N GLN A 36 -19.31 -8.13 6.13
CA GLN A 36 -20.20 -7.51 7.10
C GLN A 36 -21.62 -8.08 7.03
N SER A 37 -22.13 -8.33 5.82
CA SER A 37 -23.45 -8.98 5.62
C SER A 37 -23.47 -10.39 6.21
N MET A 38 -22.42 -11.19 5.97
CA MET A 38 -22.27 -12.53 6.55
C MET A 38 -22.18 -12.49 8.08
N MET A 39 -21.48 -11.50 8.65
CA MET A 39 -21.40 -11.33 10.10
C MET A 39 -22.74 -10.88 10.70
N ALA A 40 -23.45 -9.98 10.02
CA ALA A 40 -24.76 -9.50 10.47
C ALA A 40 -25.83 -10.62 10.47
N SER A 41 -25.76 -11.54 9.50
CA SER A 41 -26.66 -12.70 9.42
C SER A 41 -26.23 -13.88 10.31
N GLY A 42 -25.07 -13.79 11.00
CA GLY A 42 -24.54 -14.88 11.83
C GLY A 42 -23.90 -16.03 11.04
N GLN A 43 -23.75 -15.90 9.72
CA GLN A 43 -23.07 -16.89 8.87
C GLN A 43 -21.56 -16.90 9.09
N LEU A 44 -20.98 -15.79 9.52
CA LEU A 44 -19.56 -15.60 9.77
C LEU A 44 -19.36 -14.94 11.14
N THR A 45 -18.20 -15.16 11.77
CA THR A 45 -17.74 -14.40 12.93
C THR A 45 -16.37 -13.80 12.64
N SER A 46 -15.99 -12.75 13.36
CA SER A 46 -14.66 -12.16 13.26
C SER A 46 -13.56 -13.17 13.58
N VAL A 47 -13.76 -14.01 14.61
CA VAL A 47 -12.83 -15.11 14.95
C VAL A 47 -12.61 -16.04 13.76
N ARG A 48 -13.68 -16.45 13.07
CA ARG A 48 -13.57 -17.38 11.93
C ARG A 48 -12.91 -16.73 10.73
N LEU A 49 -13.23 -15.48 10.44
CA LEU A 49 -12.56 -14.72 9.38
C LEU A 49 -11.07 -14.54 9.67
N THR A 50 -10.72 -14.19 10.91
CA THR A 50 -9.34 -14.03 11.35
C THR A 50 -8.58 -15.35 11.23
N GLN A 51 -9.16 -16.47 11.66
CA GLN A 51 -8.56 -17.79 11.52
C GLN A 51 -8.37 -18.19 10.06
N TYR A 52 -9.36 -17.90 9.20
CA TYR A 52 -9.27 -18.16 7.77
C TYR A 52 -8.05 -17.49 7.13
N TYR A 53 -7.80 -16.21 7.45
CA TYR A 53 -6.63 -15.51 6.94
C TYR A 53 -5.32 -16.02 7.54
N ILE A 54 -5.29 -16.35 8.83
CA ILE A 54 -4.12 -16.98 9.46
C ILE A 54 -3.77 -18.31 8.76
N ASP A 55 -4.76 -19.16 8.51
CA ASP A 55 -4.55 -20.45 7.84
C ASP A 55 -4.02 -20.27 6.40
N ARG A 56 -4.51 -19.25 5.68
CA ARG A 56 -4.01 -18.90 4.35
C ARG A 56 -2.57 -18.39 4.39
N ILE A 57 -2.23 -17.53 5.33
CA ILE A 57 -0.86 -17.04 5.54
C ILE A 57 0.06 -18.22 5.82
N ILE A 58 -0.31 -19.12 6.73
CA ILE A 58 0.49 -20.30 7.01
C ILE A 58 0.66 -21.17 5.76
N GLY A 59 -0.39 -21.37 4.97
CA GLY A 59 -0.40 -22.28 3.84
C GLY A 59 0.26 -21.75 2.57
N LEU A 60 0.16 -20.47 2.28
CA LEU A 60 0.59 -19.87 1.00
C LEU A 60 1.75 -18.89 1.14
N ASP A 61 1.87 -18.24 2.30
CA ASP A 61 2.87 -17.21 2.55
C ASP A 61 4.14 -17.80 3.15
N GLN A 62 3.99 -18.59 4.21
CA GLN A 62 5.11 -19.18 4.96
C GLN A 62 5.51 -20.58 4.46
N ASN A 63 4.54 -21.31 3.90
CA ASN A 63 4.72 -22.63 3.30
C ASN A 63 4.18 -22.62 1.86
N GLY A 64 4.20 -23.74 1.17
CA GLY A 64 3.70 -23.85 -0.20
C GLY A 64 4.42 -22.92 -1.17
N PRO A 65 3.72 -22.02 -1.90
CA PRO A 65 4.33 -21.10 -2.86
C PRO A 65 5.37 -20.16 -2.25
N GLY A 66 5.20 -19.77 -0.99
CA GLY A 66 6.13 -18.92 -0.28
C GLY A 66 6.08 -17.46 -0.76
N VAL A 67 4.91 -16.82 -0.69
CA VAL A 67 4.76 -15.40 -1.06
C VAL A 67 5.62 -14.51 -0.16
N ASN A 68 5.75 -14.86 1.13
CA ASN A 68 6.57 -14.14 2.12
C ASN A 68 6.20 -12.65 2.25
N ALA A 69 4.89 -12.38 2.23
CA ALA A 69 4.35 -11.03 2.34
C ALA A 69 4.12 -10.60 3.79
N VAL A 70 3.93 -11.56 4.71
CA VAL A 70 3.62 -11.31 6.13
C VAL A 70 4.81 -11.64 7.00
N MET A 71 5.40 -10.62 7.57
CA MET A 71 6.61 -10.71 8.39
C MET A 71 6.33 -11.16 9.83
N GLU A 72 5.19 -10.72 10.38
CA GLU A 72 4.82 -10.97 11.77
C GLU A 72 3.30 -11.01 11.92
N LEU A 73 2.78 -12.03 12.61
CA LEU A 73 1.37 -12.12 12.99
C LEU A 73 1.16 -11.55 14.40
N ASN A 74 0.05 -10.86 14.59
CA ASN A 74 -0.37 -10.37 15.90
C ASN A 74 -0.77 -11.55 16.80
N PRO A 75 -0.04 -11.82 17.90
CA PRO A 75 -0.36 -12.94 18.79
C PRO A 75 -1.72 -12.81 19.48
N ASP A 76 -2.28 -11.60 19.53
CA ASP A 76 -3.56 -11.31 20.17
C ASP A 76 -4.74 -11.22 19.17
N ALA A 77 -4.50 -11.43 17.86
CA ALA A 77 -5.51 -11.24 16.81
C ALA A 77 -6.83 -12.00 17.08
N LEU A 78 -6.75 -13.28 17.43
CA LEU A 78 -7.95 -14.09 17.71
C LEU A 78 -8.68 -13.64 19.00
N ALA A 79 -7.95 -13.19 20.02
CA ALA A 79 -8.56 -12.66 21.23
C ALA A 79 -9.29 -11.33 20.98
N ILE A 80 -8.69 -10.46 20.14
CA ILE A 80 -9.32 -9.21 19.69
C ILE A 80 -10.57 -9.52 18.86
N ALA A 81 -10.48 -10.42 17.89
CA ALA A 81 -11.61 -10.85 17.08
C ALA A 81 -12.78 -11.37 17.94
N LYS A 82 -12.47 -12.19 18.94
CA LYS A 82 -13.46 -12.69 19.91
C LYS A 82 -14.14 -11.57 20.70
N SER A 83 -13.40 -10.56 21.12
CA SER A 83 -13.97 -9.40 21.80
C SER A 83 -14.94 -8.63 20.91
N LEU A 84 -14.61 -8.45 19.62
CA LEU A 84 -15.47 -7.77 18.65
C LEU A 84 -16.72 -8.59 18.31
N ASP A 85 -16.63 -9.93 18.25
CA ASP A 85 -17.81 -10.80 18.15
C ASP A 85 -18.74 -10.64 19.36
N MET A 86 -18.19 -10.50 20.57
CA MET A 86 -18.99 -10.25 21.78
C MET A 86 -19.63 -8.86 21.78
N GLU A 87 -18.97 -7.84 21.25
CA GLU A 87 -19.55 -6.51 21.07
C GLU A 87 -20.74 -6.56 20.09
N ARG A 88 -20.53 -7.21 18.92
CA ARG A 88 -21.60 -7.41 17.92
C ARG A 88 -22.80 -8.15 18.48
N ALA A 89 -22.57 -9.21 19.27
CA ALA A 89 -23.65 -9.97 19.93
C ALA A 89 -24.45 -9.12 20.92
N LYS A 90 -23.88 -8.05 21.48
CA LYS A 90 -24.54 -7.06 22.33
C LYS A 90 -25.17 -5.90 21.55
N GLY A 91 -25.17 -5.96 20.20
CA GLY A 91 -25.72 -4.94 19.33
C GLY A 91 -24.77 -3.78 19.01
N THR A 92 -23.49 -3.87 19.39
CA THR A 92 -22.51 -2.82 19.12
C THR A 92 -21.68 -3.15 17.88
N VAL A 93 -21.81 -2.34 16.84
CA VAL A 93 -20.96 -2.37 15.63
C VAL A 93 -20.34 -0.99 15.47
N ARG A 94 -19.00 -0.91 15.54
CA ARG A 94 -18.27 0.36 15.55
C ARG A 94 -18.21 1.06 14.19
N GLY A 95 -18.43 0.30 13.10
CA GLY A 95 -18.38 0.82 11.72
C GLY A 95 -18.14 -0.30 10.71
N PRO A 96 -17.88 0.04 9.44
CA PRO A 96 -17.74 -0.95 8.35
C PRO A 96 -16.54 -1.89 8.54
N MET A 97 -15.52 -1.49 9.30
CA MET A 97 -14.35 -2.33 9.58
C MET A 97 -14.47 -3.18 10.86
N HIS A 98 -15.61 -3.15 11.57
CA HIS A 98 -15.78 -3.90 12.81
C HIS A 98 -15.66 -5.41 12.61
N GLY A 99 -14.63 -6.01 13.19
CA GLY A 99 -14.31 -7.43 13.08
C GLY A 99 -13.60 -7.83 11.78
N ILE A 100 -13.19 -6.89 10.95
CA ILE A 100 -12.46 -7.12 9.69
C ILE A 100 -10.95 -7.14 9.94
N PRO A 101 -10.25 -8.24 9.58
CA PRO A 101 -8.79 -8.30 9.65
C PRO A 101 -8.11 -7.43 8.59
N VAL A 102 -7.08 -6.70 9.03
CA VAL A 102 -6.24 -5.84 8.20
C VAL A 102 -4.76 -6.09 8.49
N LEU A 103 -3.90 -5.86 7.49
CA LEU A 103 -2.45 -5.91 7.64
C LEU A 103 -1.86 -4.50 7.49
N LEU A 104 -0.77 -4.23 8.21
CA LEU A 104 -0.06 -2.95 8.15
C LEU A 104 1.40 -3.18 7.73
N LYS A 105 1.93 -2.33 6.87
CA LYS A 105 3.36 -2.31 6.53
C LYS A 105 4.21 -2.17 7.78
N ASP A 106 5.35 -2.85 7.83
CA ASP A 106 6.20 -2.92 9.04
C ASP A 106 6.94 -1.61 9.38
N ASN A 107 6.63 -0.54 8.68
CA ASN A 107 7.05 0.81 9.05
C ASN A 107 5.94 1.64 9.75
N ILE A 108 4.75 1.06 10.00
CA ILE A 108 3.61 1.70 10.65
C ILE A 108 3.51 1.20 12.09
N ASP A 109 3.67 2.07 13.07
CA ASP A 109 3.66 1.74 14.50
C ASP A 109 2.34 1.12 14.96
N THR A 110 2.47 0.05 15.75
CA THR A 110 1.39 -0.54 16.55
C THR A 110 1.83 -0.63 18.00
N GLY A 111 1.04 -0.07 18.91
CA GLY A 111 1.27 -0.09 20.36
C GLY A 111 0.83 -1.41 20.99
N ASP A 112 1.32 -2.52 20.46
CA ASP A 112 1.03 -3.89 20.89
C ASP A 112 2.32 -4.73 20.99
N LYS A 113 2.24 -6.04 20.82
CA LYS A 113 3.39 -6.93 20.95
C LYS A 113 4.23 -7.08 19.67
N MET A 114 3.76 -6.54 18.55
CA MET A 114 4.46 -6.62 17.27
C MET A 114 5.55 -5.57 17.16
N GLN A 115 6.58 -5.90 16.38
CA GLN A 115 7.64 -4.95 16.04
C GLN A 115 7.17 -3.95 14.97
N THR A 116 7.86 -2.81 14.93
CA THR A 116 7.86 -1.89 13.77
C THR A 116 9.32 -1.63 13.46
N SER A 117 9.80 -2.24 12.39
CA SER A 117 11.24 -2.33 12.14
C SER A 117 11.70 -1.71 10.81
N ALA A 118 10.78 -1.28 9.95
CA ALA A 118 11.12 -0.91 8.57
C ALA A 118 11.96 -1.99 7.85
N GLY A 119 11.81 -3.25 8.26
CA GLY A 119 12.55 -4.39 7.71
C GLY A 119 13.95 -4.61 8.25
N SER A 120 14.47 -3.73 9.11
CA SER A 120 15.83 -3.75 9.66
C SER A 120 15.86 -4.18 11.12
N PHE A 121 16.93 -4.87 11.52
CA PHE A 121 17.19 -5.20 12.93
C PHE A 121 17.56 -3.98 13.77
N ALA A 122 17.94 -2.87 13.15
CA ALA A 122 18.24 -1.61 13.84
C ALA A 122 17.04 -1.08 14.69
N LEU A 123 15.81 -1.46 14.32
CA LEU A 123 14.58 -1.09 15.01
C LEU A 123 13.91 -2.25 15.76
N VAL A 124 14.56 -3.41 15.88
CA VAL A 124 14.04 -4.58 16.61
C VAL A 124 14.42 -4.50 18.08
N GLY A 125 13.45 -4.73 18.96
CA GLY A 125 13.65 -4.71 20.42
C GLY A 125 12.33 -4.58 21.16
N THR A 126 12.16 -3.52 21.94
CA THR A 126 10.86 -3.21 22.55
C THR A 126 9.92 -2.64 21.48
N PRO A 127 8.70 -3.18 21.33
CA PRO A 127 7.68 -2.65 20.41
C PRO A 127 7.44 -1.15 20.56
N ALA A 128 6.81 -0.54 19.55
CA ALA A 128 6.47 0.88 19.59
C ALA A 128 5.62 1.20 20.84
N PRO A 129 5.88 2.33 21.54
CA PRO A 129 5.20 2.65 22.78
C PRO A 129 3.71 3.01 22.60
N ARG A 130 3.28 3.23 21.38
CA ARG A 130 1.90 3.60 21.02
C ARG A 130 1.61 3.32 19.55
N ASP A 131 0.33 3.27 19.21
CA ASP A 131 -0.14 3.19 17.83
C ASP A 131 0.24 4.46 17.02
N SER A 132 0.51 4.26 15.73
CA SER A 132 0.33 5.32 14.74
C SER A 132 -1.12 5.79 14.73
N THR A 133 -1.38 6.99 14.21
CA THR A 133 -2.77 7.48 14.12
C THR A 133 -3.63 6.59 13.25
N VAL A 134 -3.10 6.08 12.14
CA VAL A 134 -3.82 5.14 11.27
C VAL A 134 -4.17 3.84 12.01
N ALA A 135 -3.23 3.24 12.75
CA ALA A 135 -3.50 2.04 13.54
C ALA A 135 -4.55 2.30 14.63
N ALA A 136 -4.47 3.46 15.32
CA ALA A 136 -5.45 3.86 16.32
C ALA A 136 -6.86 4.04 15.72
N ASN A 137 -6.97 4.68 14.54
CA ASN A 137 -8.24 4.85 13.83
C ASN A 137 -8.85 3.51 13.43
N LEU A 138 -8.04 2.59 12.90
CA LEU A 138 -8.47 1.23 12.55
C LEU A 138 -8.99 0.46 13.77
N ARG A 139 -8.26 0.50 14.90
CA ARG A 139 -8.72 -0.13 16.16
C ARG A 139 -10.01 0.51 16.68
N ALA A 140 -10.12 1.84 16.62
CA ALA A 140 -11.33 2.56 17.02
C ALA A 140 -12.55 2.13 16.19
N ALA A 141 -12.35 1.88 14.88
CA ALA A 141 -13.38 1.35 13.99
C ALA A 141 -13.65 -0.16 14.16
N GLY A 142 -12.92 -0.83 15.04
CA GLY A 142 -13.09 -2.25 15.32
C GLY A 142 -12.38 -3.18 14.32
N ALA A 143 -11.41 -2.72 13.57
CA ALA A 143 -10.59 -3.60 12.74
C ALA A 143 -9.69 -4.49 13.62
N VAL A 144 -9.41 -5.70 13.14
CA VAL A 144 -8.42 -6.60 13.74
C VAL A 144 -7.09 -6.39 13.03
N ILE A 145 -6.13 -5.74 13.67
CA ILE A 145 -4.77 -5.67 13.13
C ILE A 145 -4.16 -7.06 13.22
N LEU A 146 -4.12 -7.75 12.08
CA LEU A 146 -3.76 -9.17 11.96
C LEU A 146 -2.25 -9.39 12.01
N GLY A 147 -1.47 -8.43 11.53
CA GLY A 147 -0.02 -8.58 11.44
C GLY A 147 0.67 -7.43 10.71
N LYS A 148 1.98 -7.62 10.51
CA LYS A 148 2.85 -6.71 9.78
C LYS A 148 3.25 -7.31 8.44
N THR A 149 3.15 -6.53 7.38
CA THR A 149 3.63 -6.94 6.05
C THR A 149 5.09 -6.58 5.86
N ASN A 150 5.79 -7.45 5.13
CA ASN A 150 7.15 -7.16 4.68
C ASN A 150 7.18 -5.95 3.74
N LEU A 151 8.35 -5.37 3.60
CA LEU A 151 8.58 -4.19 2.75
C LEU A 151 9.99 -4.26 2.18
N SER A 152 10.26 -3.47 1.17
CA SER A 152 11.64 -3.16 0.81
C SER A 152 12.28 -2.42 1.98
N GLU A 153 13.43 -2.88 2.43
CA GLU A 153 14.09 -2.37 3.64
C GLU A 153 14.26 -0.85 3.61
N TRP A 154 13.91 -0.18 4.72
CA TRP A 154 13.89 1.28 4.82
C TRP A 154 13.14 1.97 3.67
N ALA A 155 12.08 1.30 3.18
CA ALA A 155 11.23 1.79 2.10
C ALA A 155 11.99 2.07 0.78
N ASN A 156 12.95 1.22 0.41
CA ASN A 156 13.91 1.36 -0.71
C ASN A 156 14.91 2.52 -0.54
N PHE A 157 14.98 3.17 0.63
CA PHE A 157 15.74 4.41 0.80
C PHE A 157 17.08 4.21 1.52
N ARG A 158 17.71 3.02 1.40
CA ARG A 158 19.03 2.71 1.96
C ARG A 158 20.15 2.73 0.90
N SER A 159 19.89 2.22 -0.29
CA SER A 159 20.85 2.08 -1.37
C SER A 159 20.20 2.38 -2.71
N PHE A 160 20.96 2.88 -3.67
CA PHE A 160 20.52 2.99 -5.07
C PHE A 160 20.27 1.62 -5.71
N GLU A 161 20.87 0.55 -5.16
CA GLU A 161 20.73 -0.84 -5.60
C GLU A 161 19.73 -1.62 -4.72
N SER A 162 18.84 -0.93 -4.00
CA SER A 162 17.81 -1.59 -3.18
C SER A 162 16.92 -2.50 -4.03
N VAL A 163 16.70 -3.72 -3.54
CA VAL A 163 15.81 -4.70 -4.19
C VAL A 163 14.43 -4.62 -3.58
N SER A 164 13.43 -4.32 -4.39
CA SER A 164 12.04 -4.24 -3.95
C SER A 164 11.55 -5.58 -3.38
N GLY A 165 10.93 -5.50 -2.22
CA GLY A 165 10.41 -6.66 -1.47
C GLY A 165 11.42 -7.39 -0.60
N TRP A 166 12.70 -7.01 -0.62
CA TRP A 166 13.70 -7.58 0.27
C TRP A 166 13.90 -6.71 1.52
N SER A 167 14.04 -7.38 2.65
CA SER A 167 14.48 -6.76 3.91
C SER A 167 15.32 -7.72 4.74
N GLY A 168 16.25 -7.18 5.53
CA GLY A 168 17.12 -7.99 6.41
C GLY A 168 16.32 -8.85 7.39
N ARG A 169 15.23 -8.31 7.94
CA ARG A 169 14.36 -9.02 8.88
C ARG A 169 13.41 -10.01 8.20
N GLY A 170 12.83 -9.66 7.04
CA GLY A 170 11.75 -10.42 6.39
C GLY A 170 12.21 -11.29 5.22
N GLY A 171 13.39 -11.04 4.63
CA GLY A 171 13.80 -11.66 3.37
C GLY A 171 13.01 -11.11 2.18
N GLN A 172 12.95 -11.87 1.08
CA GLN A 172 12.30 -11.45 -0.16
C GLN A 172 10.82 -11.82 -0.19
N THR A 173 9.96 -10.84 -0.46
CA THR A 173 8.55 -11.03 -0.84
C THR A 173 8.45 -11.38 -2.32
N ASN A 174 7.62 -12.35 -2.67
CA ASN A 174 7.37 -12.79 -4.03
C ASN A 174 5.97 -12.36 -4.51
N ASN A 175 5.83 -12.18 -5.82
CA ASN A 175 4.58 -11.77 -6.42
C ASN A 175 3.60 -12.96 -6.53
N PRO A 176 2.33 -12.85 -6.08
CA PRO A 176 1.34 -13.93 -6.18
C PRO A 176 0.95 -14.32 -7.61
N TYR A 177 1.10 -13.42 -8.60
CA TYR A 177 0.85 -13.75 -10.01
C TYR A 177 1.98 -14.55 -10.63
N GLY A 178 3.21 -14.36 -10.13
CA GLY A 178 4.38 -15.11 -10.54
C GLY A 178 5.41 -15.13 -9.41
N ILE A 179 5.61 -16.27 -8.76
CA ILE A 179 6.50 -16.36 -7.59
C ILE A 179 7.99 -16.13 -7.93
N ASP A 180 8.32 -16.06 -9.20
CA ASP A 180 9.63 -15.69 -9.77
C ASP A 180 9.70 -14.18 -10.11
N ARG A 181 8.63 -13.43 -9.85
CA ARG A 181 8.51 -12.01 -10.15
C ARG A 181 8.62 -11.16 -8.90
N ASN A 182 9.16 -9.95 -9.10
CA ASN A 182 9.25 -8.94 -8.06
C ASN A 182 7.86 -8.35 -7.78
N PRO A 183 7.47 -8.14 -6.52
CA PRO A 183 6.19 -7.51 -6.16
C PRO A 183 6.20 -5.99 -6.28
N CYS A 184 7.29 -5.36 -6.75
CA CYS A 184 7.61 -3.95 -6.60
C CYS A 184 7.65 -3.54 -5.11
N GLY A 185 7.90 -2.28 -4.83
CA GLY A 185 8.07 -1.75 -3.47
C GLY A 185 7.77 -0.25 -3.37
N SER A 186 7.90 0.28 -2.17
CA SER A 186 8.38 -0.43 -0.98
C SER A 186 7.29 -1.15 -0.19
N SER A 187 5.97 -0.96 -0.46
CA SER A 187 4.90 -1.68 0.25
C SER A 187 4.66 -3.07 -0.35
N SER A 188 5.73 -3.80 -0.63
CA SER A 188 5.76 -5.07 -1.34
C SER A 188 4.83 -6.13 -0.74
N GLY A 189 4.99 -6.37 0.56
CA GLY A 189 4.14 -7.32 1.27
C GLY A 189 2.69 -6.85 1.40
N SER A 190 2.43 -5.53 1.42
CA SER A 190 1.05 -5.02 1.50
C SER A 190 0.29 -5.28 0.19
N GLY A 191 0.90 -4.99 -0.96
CA GLY A 191 0.33 -5.32 -2.27
C GLY A 191 0.14 -6.82 -2.46
N ALA A 192 1.20 -7.60 -2.18
CA ALA A 192 1.17 -9.06 -2.31
C ALA A 192 0.13 -9.72 -1.37
N ALA A 193 0.02 -9.27 -0.11
CA ALA A 193 -0.94 -9.80 0.86
C ALA A 193 -2.39 -9.52 0.47
N ALA A 194 -2.71 -8.30 0.00
CA ALA A 194 -4.03 -7.99 -0.54
C ALA A 194 -4.36 -8.88 -1.74
N SER A 195 -3.42 -9.04 -2.66
CA SER A 195 -3.55 -9.88 -3.85
C SER A 195 -3.76 -11.36 -3.53
N ALA A 196 -3.00 -11.88 -2.55
CA ALA A 196 -3.08 -13.27 -2.13
C ALA A 196 -4.27 -13.60 -1.21
N ASN A 197 -5.12 -12.63 -0.88
CA ASN A 197 -6.19 -12.80 0.09
C ASN A 197 -5.68 -13.21 1.49
N PHE A 198 -4.64 -12.54 2.00
CA PHE A 198 -4.14 -12.74 3.36
C PHE A 198 -4.80 -11.80 4.38
N ALA A 199 -5.49 -10.80 3.91
CA ALA A 199 -6.40 -9.93 4.65
C ALA A 199 -7.45 -9.36 3.70
N THR A 200 -8.46 -8.68 4.25
CA THR A 200 -9.45 -7.98 3.42
C THR A 200 -8.84 -6.74 2.78
N VAL A 201 -8.07 -5.98 3.56
CA VAL A 201 -7.33 -4.77 3.17
C VAL A 201 -5.95 -4.80 3.83
N SER A 202 -4.94 -4.29 3.15
CA SER A 202 -3.64 -3.99 3.74
C SER A 202 -3.29 -2.52 3.54
N PHE A 203 -2.46 -1.98 4.43
CA PHE A 203 -2.01 -0.59 4.35
C PHE A 203 -0.52 -0.53 4.05
N GLY A 204 -0.17 0.31 3.09
CA GLY A 204 1.19 0.68 2.75
C GLY A 204 1.50 2.12 3.14
N SER A 205 2.72 2.54 2.84
CA SER A 205 3.14 3.94 2.85
C SER A 205 3.83 4.26 1.54
N GLU A 206 3.70 5.50 1.10
CA GLU A 206 4.34 5.97 -0.12
C GLU A 206 4.95 7.34 0.08
N THR A 207 6.17 7.47 -0.40
CA THR A 207 6.84 8.75 -0.65
C THR A 207 6.73 9.05 -2.14
N ASP A 208 7.20 8.10 -2.98
CA ASP A 208 7.02 8.08 -4.43
C ASP A 208 6.90 6.62 -4.90
N GLY A 209 5.77 6.23 -5.49
CA GLY A 209 5.50 4.92 -6.05
C GLY A 209 5.20 3.79 -5.07
N SER A 210 5.55 3.95 -3.80
CA SER A 210 5.58 2.82 -2.84
C SER A 210 4.21 2.24 -2.42
N ILE A 211 3.09 2.79 -2.86
CA ILE A 211 1.74 2.20 -2.78
C ILE A 211 1.29 1.76 -4.17
N VAL A 212 1.41 2.67 -5.15
CA VAL A 212 0.83 2.40 -6.48
C VAL A 212 1.62 1.36 -7.27
N CYS A 213 2.96 1.32 -7.18
CA CYS A 213 3.75 0.30 -7.85
C CYS A 213 3.48 -1.12 -7.32
N PRO A 214 3.50 -1.40 -5.99
CA PRO A 214 3.03 -2.70 -5.49
C PRO A 214 1.58 -3.01 -5.88
N GLY A 215 0.70 -2.01 -5.97
CA GLY A 215 -0.66 -2.18 -6.49
C GLY A 215 -0.67 -2.67 -7.93
N ASN A 216 0.10 -2.03 -8.81
CA ASN A 216 0.28 -2.41 -10.21
C ASN A 216 0.83 -3.84 -10.33
N ALA A 217 1.99 -4.10 -9.73
CA ALA A 217 2.68 -5.38 -9.84
C ALA A 217 1.86 -6.57 -9.30
N ASN A 218 1.03 -6.34 -8.30
CA ASN A 218 0.22 -7.38 -7.65
C ASN A 218 -1.26 -7.37 -8.06
N GLY A 219 -1.65 -6.56 -9.05
CA GLY A 219 -2.99 -6.54 -9.64
C GLY A 219 -4.10 -6.22 -8.64
N VAL A 220 -3.90 -5.23 -7.77
CA VAL A 220 -4.88 -4.76 -6.78
C VAL A 220 -5.06 -3.25 -6.88
N VAL A 221 -6.17 -2.75 -6.41
CA VAL A 221 -6.41 -1.31 -6.25
C VAL A 221 -5.48 -0.77 -5.18
N ALA A 222 -4.81 0.34 -5.46
CA ALA A 222 -3.94 1.02 -4.53
C ALA A 222 -4.19 2.52 -4.57
N LEU A 223 -4.39 3.13 -3.40
CA LEU A 223 -4.71 4.55 -3.30
C LEU A 223 -3.68 5.24 -2.40
N LYS A 224 -2.89 6.13 -2.99
CA LYS A 224 -2.07 7.11 -2.26
C LYS A 224 -2.91 8.37 -2.08
N PRO A 225 -3.33 8.71 -0.86
CA PRO A 225 -4.12 9.91 -0.65
C PRO A 225 -3.25 11.18 -0.71
N THR A 226 -3.90 12.32 -0.71
CA THR A 226 -3.27 13.63 -0.51
C THR A 226 -2.45 13.63 0.77
N VAL A 227 -1.23 14.18 0.74
CA VAL A 227 -0.38 14.34 1.93
C VAL A 227 -1.15 15.07 3.04
N GLY A 228 -1.15 14.48 4.23
CA GLY A 228 -1.90 14.96 5.39
C GLY A 228 -3.39 14.57 5.41
N LEU A 229 -3.92 13.88 4.40
CA LEU A 229 -5.27 13.29 4.51
C LEU A 229 -5.26 12.11 5.50
N THR A 230 -4.23 11.30 5.50
CA THR A 230 -3.91 10.33 6.55
C THR A 230 -2.71 10.84 7.34
N SER A 231 -2.72 10.65 8.67
CA SER A 231 -1.59 11.07 9.51
C SER A 231 -0.41 10.12 9.36
N ARG A 232 0.80 10.68 9.31
CA ARG A 232 2.07 9.95 9.30
C ARG A 232 2.67 9.79 10.70
N ALA A 233 1.97 10.26 11.73
CA ALA A 233 2.42 10.11 13.12
C ALA A 233 2.57 8.64 13.51
N GLY A 234 3.80 8.22 13.83
CA GLY A 234 4.15 6.83 14.11
C GLY A 234 4.41 6.00 12.83
N VAL A 235 4.85 6.64 11.76
CA VAL A 235 5.36 5.97 10.56
C VAL A 235 6.86 6.24 10.47
N VAL A 236 7.67 5.20 10.19
CA VAL A 236 9.10 5.38 9.90
C VAL A 236 9.21 6.17 8.59
N PRO A 237 9.78 7.37 8.61
CA PRO A 237 9.68 8.32 7.51
C PRO A 237 10.75 8.14 6.44
N ILE A 238 10.45 8.70 5.24
CA ILE A 238 11.45 9.20 4.30
C ILE A 238 11.37 10.73 4.29
N SER A 239 10.17 11.29 4.06
CA SER A 239 9.99 12.72 3.79
C SER A 239 8.71 13.27 4.42
N HIS A 240 8.83 14.35 5.19
CA HIS A 240 7.66 15.01 5.77
C HIS A 240 6.84 15.81 4.76
N THR A 241 7.34 16.05 3.55
CA THR A 241 6.58 16.73 2.48
C THR A 241 5.84 15.77 1.58
N GLN A 242 6.28 14.49 1.45
CA GLN A 242 5.74 13.55 0.48
C GLN A 242 5.09 12.30 1.09
N ASP A 243 5.56 11.82 2.26
CA ASP A 243 5.06 10.57 2.85
C ASP A 243 3.55 10.60 3.07
N THR A 244 2.90 9.47 2.81
CA THR A 244 1.49 9.24 3.11
C THR A 244 1.23 7.76 3.38
N VAL A 245 0.08 7.43 4.00
CA VAL A 245 -0.36 6.07 4.26
C VAL A 245 -1.65 5.81 3.50
N GLY A 246 -1.72 4.70 2.77
CA GLY A 246 -2.90 4.37 2.00
C GLY A 246 -3.15 2.88 1.84
N PRO A 247 -4.37 2.50 1.41
CA PRO A 247 -4.79 1.12 1.30
C PRO A 247 -4.40 0.45 -0.01
N HIS A 248 -4.14 -0.87 0.09
CA HIS A 248 -4.22 -1.84 -0.99
C HIS A 248 -5.46 -2.70 -0.77
N ALA A 249 -6.30 -2.83 -1.77
CA ALA A 249 -7.55 -3.58 -1.71
C ALA A 249 -7.84 -4.28 -3.05
N ARG A 250 -8.71 -5.28 -3.03
CA ARG A 250 -9.09 -6.00 -4.25
C ARG A 250 -10.13 -5.26 -5.08
N THR A 251 -10.84 -4.30 -4.48
CA THR A 251 -11.84 -3.47 -5.13
C THR A 251 -11.69 -2.00 -4.75
N VAL A 252 -12.13 -1.10 -5.62
CA VAL A 252 -12.21 0.35 -5.32
C VAL A 252 -13.13 0.61 -4.11
N ALA A 253 -14.19 -0.18 -3.97
CA ALA A 253 -15.11 -0.09 -2.84
C ALA A 253 -14.41 -0.36 -1.50
N ASP A 254 -13.60 -1.41 -1.41
CA ASP A 254 -12.86 -1.74 -0.19
C ASP A 254 -11.77 -0.71 0.11
N ALA A 255 -11.11 -0.15 -0.93
CA ALA A 255 -10.15 0.94 -0.77
C ALA A 255 -10.83 2.21 -0.23
N ALA A 256 -12.05 2.54 -0.70
CA ALA A 256 -12.84 3.67 -0.22
C ALA A 256 -13.27 3.50 1.25
N VAL A 257 -13.72 2.30 1.64
CA VAL A 257 -14.00 1.97 3.05
C VAL A 257 -12.75 2.14 3.91
N ALA A 258 -11.62 1.61 3.46
CA ALA A 258 -10.35 1.66 4.18
C ALA A 258 -9.87 3.11 4.37
N LEU A 259 -9.92 3.94 3.33
CA LEU A 259 -9.58 5.35 3.40
C LEU A 259 -10.50 6.10 4.36
N SER A 260 -11.82 5.84 4.34
CA SER A 260 -12.81 6.47 5.23
C SER A 260 -12.46 6.27 6.71
N VAL A 261 -11.89 5.12 7.04
CA VAL A 261 -11.50 4.78 8.43
C VAL A 261 -10.10 5.30 8.77
N ALA A 262 -9.16 5.21 7.84
CA ALA A 262 -7.75 5.56 8.09
C ALA A 262 -7.50 7.08 8.12
N GLN A 263 -8.33 7.87 7.45
CA GLN A 263 -8.16 9.32 7.30
C GLN A 263 -8.15 10.08 8.63
N SER A 264 -7.49 11.22 8.63
CA SER A 264 -7.44 12.17 9.74
C SER A 264 -8.49 13.27 9.55
N ALA A 265 -9.73 13.03 9.99
CA ALA A 265 -10.80 14.01 9.97
C ALA A 265 -10.54 15.18 10.92
N LYS A 266 -9.62 15.01 11.86
CA LYS A 266 -9.21 16.03 12.85
C LYS A 266 -7.71 16.26 12.74
N PHE A 267 -7.30 17.47 13.11
CA PHE A 267 -5.88 17.80 13.23
C PHE A 267 -5.18 16.86 14.23
N ASP A 268 -4.10 16.24 13.79
CA ASP A 268 -3.18 15.47 14.64
C ASP A 268 -1.95 16.33 14.94
N GLY A 269 -1.82 16.80 16.18
CA GLY A 269 -0.67 17.62 16.58
C GLY A 269 0.70 16.94 16.44
N ARG A 270 0.74 15.63 16.18
CA ARG A 270 1.98 14.88 15.90
C ARG A 270 2.35 14.90 14.41
N ASP A 271 1.40 15.25 13.54
CA ASP A 271 1.60 15.41 12.09
C ASP A 271 0.93 16.69 11.59
N PRO A 272 1.66 17.81 11.52
CA PRO A 272 1.13 19.11 11.11
C PRO A 272 0.45 19.12 9.73
N ALA A 273 0.83 18.22 8.81
CA ALA A 273 0.20 18.15 7.50
C ALA A 273 -1.30 17.84 7.56
N THR A 274 -1.77 17.20 8.65
CA THR A 274 -3.20 16.91 8.84
C THR A 274 -4.07 18.16 9.03
N GLY A 275 -3.46 19.30 9.32
CA GLY A 275 -4.15 20.61 9.40
C GLY A 275 -3.85 21.54 8.23
N GLY A 276 -2.95 21.15 7.35
CA GLY A 276 -2.45 21.95 6.23
C GLY A 276 -2.94 21.50 4.86
N VAL A 277 -2.25 21.99 3.87
CA VAL A 277 -2.37 21.59 2.47
C VAL A 277 -1.01 21.17 1.95
N PRO A 278 -0.94 20.33 0.90
CA PRO A 278 0.34 19.95 0.28
C PRO A 278 1.13 21.15 -0.20
N LEU A 279 2.43 20.99 -0.30
CA LEU A 279 3.36 22.05 -0.68
C LEU A 279 3.00 22.69 -2.03
N GLY A 280 2.63 21.90 -3.02
CA GLY A 280 2.20 22.38 -4.35
C GLY A 280 0.97 23.32 -4.28
N TRP A 281 0.10 23.16 -3.29
CA TRP A 281 -1.07 24.02 -3.08
C TRP A 281 -0.77 25.32 -2.32
N GLN A 282 0.33 25.39 -1.62
CA GLN A 282 0.68 26.54 -0.78
C GLN A 282 0.84 27.78 -1.66
N GLY A 283 0.90 28.47 -2.20
CA GLY A 283 1.01 29.67 -3.04
C GLY A 283 -0.14 29.83 -4.05
N THR A 284 -1.09 28.90 -4.11
CA THR A 284 -2.25 28.99 -5.02
C THR A 284 -3.44 29.75 -4.40
N GLY A 285 -3.37 30.08 -3.11
CA GLY A 285 -4.50 30.62 -2.35
C GLY A 285 -5.59 29.62 -2.00
N LYS A 286 -5.42 28.34 -2.36
CA LYS A 286 -6.35 27.26 -2.01
C LYS A 286 -6.22 26.91 -0.52
N THR A 287 -7.34 26.55 0.09
CA THR A 287 -7.41 26.11 1.50
C THR A 287 -7.89 24.67 1.59
N ARG A 288 -7.48 23.97 2.66
CA ARG A 288 -7.93 22.59 2.91
C ARG A 288 -9.46 22.53 2.90
N PRO A 289 -10.06 21.69 2.05
CA PRO A 289 -11.50 21.49 2.05
C PRO A 289 -11.94 20.69 3.27
N LYS A 290 -13.25 20.68 3.53
CA LYS A 290 -13.81 19.73 4.51
C LYS A 290 -13.64 18.31 3.96
N VAL A 291 -12.91 17.49 4.72
CA VAL A 291 -12.67 16.10 4.37
C VAL A 291 -13.94 15.28 4.54
N PRO A 292 -14.37 14.47 3.54
CA PRO A 292 -15.50 13.57 3.66
C PRO A 292 -15.25 12.53 4.77
N SER A 293 -16.28 12.22 5.54
CA SER A 293 -16.20 11.15 6.57
C SER A 293 -16.38 9.74 5.98
N ASP A 294 -16.95 9.65 4.78
CA ASP A 294 -17.24 8.40 4.08
C ASP A 294 -16.93 8.59 2.58
N TYR A 295 -15.94 7.85 2.09
CA TYR A 295 -15.55 7.89 0.69
C TYR A 295 -16.35 6.91 -0.17
N THR A 296 -17.12 6.01 0.43
CA THR A 296 -17.96 5.07 -0.32
C THR A 296 -19.11 5.76 -1.05
N GLN A 297 -19.51 6.96 -0.62
CA GLN A 297 -20.54 7.77 -1.28
C GLN A 297 -20.15 8.23 -2.68
N PHE A 298 -18.87 8.14 -3.05
CA PHE A 298 -18.34 8.53 -4.36
C PHE A 298 -18.17 7.34 -5.32
N LEU A 299 -18.55 6.14 -4.90
CA LEU A 299 -18.55 4.96 -5.77
C LEU A 299 -19.67 5.10 -6.81
N ASP A 300 -19.30 5.00 -8.09
CA ASP A 300 -20.25 5.06 -9.20
C ASP A 300 -19.82 4.10 -10.31
N PRO A 301 -20.58 3.02 -10.57
CA PRO A 301 -20.26 2.09 -11.67
C PRO A 301 -20.32 2.73 -13.06
N HIS A 302 -20.92 3.92 -13.18
CA HIS A 302 -20.98 4.72 -14.39
C HIS A 302 -20.10 5.98 -14.32
N GLY A 303 -19.17 6.03 -13.37
CA GLY A 303 -18.37 7.19 -13.03
C GLY A 303 -17.47 7.76 -14.14
N LEU A 304 -17.37 7.05 -15.30
CA LEU A 304 -16.66 7.53 -16.48
C LEU A 304 -17.56 8.23 -17.51
N GLN A 305 -18.89 8.11 -17.40
CA GLN A 305 -19.80 8.69 -18.39
C GLN A 305 -19.75 10.22 -18.38
N GLY A 306 -19.46 10.78 -19.55
CA GLY A 306 -19.37 12.24 -19.76
C GLY A 306 -18.18 12.91 -19.09
N LYS A 307 -17.22 12.14 -18.58
CA LYS A 307 -15.98 12.68 -17.99
C LYS A 307 -14.97 13.07 -19.05
N VAL A 308 -14.16 14.08 -18.74
CA VAL A 308 -13.06 14.53 -19.59
C VAL A 308 -11.75 14.21 -18.89
N LEU A 309 -10.94 13.35 -19.50
CA LEU A 309 -9.70 12.86 -18.91
C LEU A 309 -8.51 13.26 -19.79
N GLY A 310 -7.50 13.87 -19.16
CA GLY A 310 -6.22 14.05 -19.81
C GLY A 310 -5.46 12.71 -19.84
N ILE A 311 -4.86 12.35 -20.96
CA ILE A 311 -3.94 11.22 -21.02
C ILE A 311 -2.53 11.68 -21.33
N THR A 312 -1.54 11.04 -20.72
CA THR A 312 -0.13 11.26 -21.02
C THR A 312 0.62 9.95 -21.11
N ARG A 313 1.61 9.92 -22.01
CA ARG A 313 2.57 8.82 -22.20
C ARG A 313 3.98 9.22 -21.79
N GLN A 314 4.13 10.41 -21.21
CA GLN A 314 5.42 10.87 -20.71
C GLN A 314 5.90 9.94 -19.62
N GLY A 315 7.20 9.67 -19.58
CA GLY A 315 7.78 8.68 -18.69
C GLY A 315 7.67 7.22 -19.15
N LEU A 316 6.76 6.88 -20.08
CA LEU A 316 6.55 5.50 -20.53
C LEU A 316 7.62 4.99 -21.52
N ASN A 317 8.47 5.87 -22.07
CA ASN A 317 9.53 5.48 -23.00
C ASN A 317 10.74 4.80 -22.35
N GLY A 318 10.69 4.61 -21.03
CA GLY A 318 11.78 4.08 -20.21
C GLY A 318 12.73 5.17 -19.72
N PHE A 319 13.36 4.93 -18.56
CA PHE A 319 14.39 5.82 -18.01
C PHE A 319 15.70 5.73 -18.79
N ASP A 320 15.97 4.56 -19.37
CA ASP A 320 17.13 4.33 -20.23
C ASP A 320 16.70 4.42 -21.71
N PRO A 321 17.23 5.39 -22.49
CA PRO A 321 16.85 5.52 -23.91
C PRO A 321 17.27 4.32 -24.76
N PHE A 322 18.14 3.45 -24.26
CA PHE A 322 18.55 2.20 -24.92
C PHE A 322 17.66 1.00 -24.56
N VAL A 323 16.77 1.15 -23.56
CA VAL A 323 15.83 0.11 -23.12
C VAL A 323 14.41 0.64 -23.24
N PRO A 324 13.87 0.74 -24.44
CA PRO A 324 12.51 1.25 -24.64
C PRO A 324 11.47 0.29 -24.05
N THR A 325 10.35 0.84 -23.64
CA THR A 325 9.20 0.03 -23.18
C THR A 325 8.77 -0.95 -24.30
N PRO A 326 8.64 -2.24 -23.98
CA PRO A 326 8.27 -3.25 -24.98
C PRO A 326 6.92 -2.97 -25.64
N VAL A 327 6.82 -3.22 -26.95
CA VAL A 327 5.59 -2.99 -27.73
C VAL A 327 4.34 -3.64 -27.09
N PRO A 328 4.35 -4.91 -26.61
CA PRO A 328 3.18 -5.48 -25.96
C PRO A 328 2.72 -4.73 -24.70
N VAL A 329 3.62 -4.04 -24.00
CA VAL A 329 3.27 -3.21 -22.85
C VAL A 329 2.57 -1.94 -23.32
N MET A 330 3.10 -1.27 -24.35
CA MET A 330 2.47 -0.08 -24.93
C MET A 330 1.09 -0.41 -25.53
N ASP A 331 0.95 -1.53 -26.21
CA ASP A 331 -0.34 -2.00 -26.76
C ASP A 331 -1.38 -2.22 -25.65
N ALA A 332 -0.96 -2.77 -24.51
CA ALA A 332 -1.85 -2.98 -23.36
C ALA A 332 -2.27 -1.64 -22.70
N ILE A 333 -1.37 -0.65 -22.65
CA ILE A 333 -1.67 0.70 -22.16
C ILE A 333 -2.69 1.39 -23.07
N GLU A 334 -2.48 1.37 -24.39
CA GLU A 334 -3.43 1.94 -25.35
C GLU A 334 -4.79 1.24 -25.29
N ALA A 335 -4.81 -0.08 -25.12
CA ALA A 335 -6.05 -0.82 -24.91
C ALA A 335 -6.76 -0.41 -23.61
N ALA A 336 -6.02 -0.08 -22.56
CA ALA A 336 -6.58 0.44 -21.32
C ALA A 336 -7.19 1.84 -21.49
N PHE A 337 -6.53 2.73 -22.26
CA PHE A 337 -7.08 4.04 -22.61
C PHE A 337 -8.34 3.92 -23.47
N GLN A 338 -8.36 2.96 -24.42
CA GLN A 338 -9.57 2.70 -25.22
C GLN A 338 -10.76 2.30 -24.33
N LYS A 339 -10.53 1.54 -23.25
CA LYS A 339 -11.58 1.16 -22.29
C LYS A 339 -12.20 2.37 -21.57
N LEU A 340 -11.43 3.44 -21.33
CA LEU A 340 -11.97 4.69 -20.79
C LEU A 340 -13.00 5.31 -21.76
N THR A 341 -12.66 5.34 -23.05
CA THR A 341 -13.57 5.84 -24.11
C THR A 341 -14.79 4.94 -24.26
N ASP A 342 -14.61 3.62 -24.28
CA ASP A 342 -15.70 2.64 -24.36
C ASP A 342 -16.69 2.81 -23.18
N ALA A 343 -16.19 3.24 -22.01
CA ALA A 343 -16.99 3.51 -20.81
C ALA A 343 -17.60 4.94 -20.79
N GLY A 344 -17.42 5.73 -21.84
CA GLY A 344 -18.07 7.02 -22.05
C GLY A 344 -17.24 8.24 -21.66
N ALA A 345 -15.95 8.11 -21.40
CA ALA A 345 -15.06 9.25 -21.19
C ALA A 345 -14.57 9.86 -22.50
N THR A 346 -14.32 11.16 -22.50
CA THR A 346 -13.60 11.88 -23.55
C THR A 346 -12.13 12.01 -23.14
N LEU A 347 -11.21 11.64 -24.04
CA LEU A 347 -9.78 11.73 -23.78
C LEU A 347 -9.18 12.96 -24.46
N VAL A 348 -8.32 13.67 -23.73
CA VAL A 348 -7.51 14.80 -24.21
C VAL A 348 -6.05 14.37 -24.14
N ASP A 349 -5.36 14.31 -25.28
CA ASP A 349 -3.95 13.98 -25.34
C ASP A 349 -3.11 15.19 -24.89
N LEU A 350 -2.47 15.06 -23.73
CA LEU A 350 -1.69 16.13 -23.10
C LEU A 350 -0.25 16.23 -23.63
N ASP A 351 0.25 15.18 -24.28
CA ASP A 351 1.64 15.13 -24.75
C ASP A 351 1.91 16.20 -25.82
N ALA A 352 0.89 16.56 -26.60
CA ALA A 352 0.97 17.59 -27.64
C ALA A 352 0.79 19.02 -27.12
N LEU A 353 0.43 19.22 -25.84
CA LEU A 353 0.06 20.52 -25.29
C LEU A 353 1.18 21.21 -24.50
N GLY A 354 2.36 20.55 -24.39
CA GLY A 354 3.56 21.16 -23.79
C GLY A 354 3.62 21.12 -22.27
N TYR A 355 2.74 20.40 -21.59
CA TYR A 355 2.85 20.11 -20.17
C TYR A 355 3.97 19.09 -19.91
N ASN A 356 4.58 19.17 -18.73
CA ASN A 356 5.63 18.23 -18.32
C ASN A 356 5.09 17.33 -17.18
N PHE A 357 5.10 16.02 -17.39
CA PHE A 357 4.67 15.02 -16.42
C PHE A 357 5.81 14.04 -16.05
N ALA A 358 7.06 14.46 -16.21
CA ALA A 358 8.22 13.62 -15.87
C ALA A 358 8.61 13.62 -14.38
N GLY A 359 7.86 14.33 -13.53
CA GLY A 359 8.15 14.49 -12.10
C GLY A 359 8.83 15.80 -11.74
N GLY A 360 8.78 16.17 -10.47
CA GLY A 360 9.35 17.42 -9.94
C GLY A 360 10.88 17.43 -10.00
N PRO A 361 11.52 18.48 -10.52
CA PRO A 361 12.97 18.52 -10.70
C PRO A 361 13.76 18.68 -9.39
N GLY A 362 13.10 19.03 -8.28
CA GLY A 362 13.68 19.17 -6.93
C GLY A 362 13.56 17.92 -6.07
N GLU A 363 12.69 16.98 -6.44
CA GLU A 363 12.22 15.89 -5.61
C GLU A 363 13.35 15.10 -4.93
N PHE A 364 14.35 14.64 -5.70
CA PHE A 364 15.40 13.80 -5.11
C PHE A 364 16.22 14.55 -4.04
N LEU A 365 16.52 15.84 -4.23
CA LEU A 365 17.17 16.64 -3.20
C LEU A 365 16.29 16.78 -1.96
N VAL A 366 14.99 17.02 -2.15
CA VAL A 366 14.03 17.10 -1.03
C VAL A 366 14.05 15.81 -0.21
N LEU A 367 13.94 14.67 -0.86
CA LEU A 367 13.90 13.36 -0.18
C LEU A 367 15.17 13.07 0.63
N VAL A 368 16.37 13.22 0.03
CA VAL A 368 17.63 12.93 0.73
C VAL A 368 17.92 13.95 1.84
N PHE A 369 17.48 15.19 1.70
CA PHE A 369 17.64 16.19 2.74
C PHE A 369 16.73 15.93 3.93
N GLU A 370 15.45 15.64 3.69
CA GLU A 370 14.44 15.39 4.73
C GLU A 370 14.66 14.07 5.46
N PHE A 371 15.07 13.01 4.76
CA PHE A 371 15.30 11.69 5.34
C PHE A 371 16.22 11.74 6.56
N ARG A 372 17.36 12.41 6.43
CA ARG A 372 18.33 12.56 7.53
C ARG A 372 17.72 13.18 8.78
N ILE A 373 16.84 14.18 8.58
CA ILE A 373 16.22 14.93 9.67
C ILE A 373 15.07 14.14 10.28
N ASP A 374 14.22 13.55 9.44
CA ASP A 374 12.96 12.95 9.87
C ASP A 374 13.18 11.58 10.51
N VAL A 375 14.15 10.80 10.02
CA VAL A 375 14.52 9.54 10.67
C VAL A 375 15.05 9.76 12.09
N ALA A 376 15.82 10.83 12.30
CA ALA A 376 16.29 11.19 13.64
C ALA A 376 15.12 11.60 14.57
N LYS A 377 14.13 12.36 14.05
CA LYS A 377 12.90 12.68 14.79
C LYS A 377 12.12 11.41 15.16
N TYR A 378 12.03 10.44 14.27
CA TYR A 378 11.39 9.16 14.55
C TYR A 378 12.14 8.37 15.63
N PHE A 379 13.48 8.26 15.54
CA PHE A 379 14.28 7.58 16.56
C PHE A 379 14.14 8.24 17.94
N ALA A 380 13.95 9.55 18.01
CA ALA A 380 13.68 10.25 19.26
C ALA A 380 12.32 9.88 19.88
N THR A 381 11.38 9.28 19.16
CA THR A 381 10.12 8.76 19.71
C THR A 381 10.31 7.43 20.44
N ARG A 382 11.44 6.73 20.20
CA ARG A 382 11.74 5.45 20.82
C ARG A 382 12.40 5.68 22.19
N PRO A 383 11.93 5.03 23.26
CA PRO A 383 12.57 5.13 24.57
C PRO A 383 14.05 4.72 24.51
N ALA A 384 14.91 5.41 25.24
CA ALA A 384 16.33 5.11 25.26
C ALA A 384 16.59 3.62 25.59
N GLY A 385 17.42 2.95 24.81
CA GLY A 385 17.74 1.52 24.97
C GLY A 385 16.63 0.55 24.57
N SER A 386 15.51 1.04 24.01
CA SER A 386 14.40 0.16 23.55
C SER A 386 14.74 -0.59 22.26
N VAL A 387 15.48 0.04 21.35
CA VAL A 387 15.99 -0.52 20.10
C VAL A 387 17.40 0.02 19.87
N PRO A 388 18.23 -0.61 19.00
CA PRO A 388 19.62 -0.18 18.77
C PRO A 388 19.78 1.31 18.41
N VAL A 389 18.89 1.85 17.58
CA VAL A 389 18.96 3.23 17.08
C VAL A 389 18.12 4.24 17.89
N ALA A 390 17.55 3.82 19.02
CA ALA A 390 16.73 4.70 19.87
C ALA A 390 17.51 5.96 20.27
N GLN A 391 16.88 7.14 20.13
CA GLN A 391 17.47 8.47 20.40
C GLN A 391 18.68 8.81 19.51
N GLY A 392 18.94 8.02 18.45
CA GLY A 392 20.06 8.21 17.54
C GLY A 392 19.70 9.06 16.31
N THR A 393 20.57 9.01 15.32
CA THR A 393 20.46 9.69 14.04
C THR A 393 20.65 8.71 12.89
N LEU A 394 20.55 9.17 11.64
CA LEU A 394 20.89 8.36 10.47
C LEU A 394 22.30 7.77 10.58
N GLN A 395 23.29 8.53 11.12
CA GLN A 395 24.64 8.00 11.34
C GLN A 395 24.63 6.80 12.29
N THR A 396 23.79 6.81 13.33
CA THR A 396 23.66 5.67 14.26
C THR A 396 23.17 4.41 13.55
N ALA A 397 22.19 4.55 12.63
CA ALA A 397 21.70 3.44 11.84
C ALA A 397 22.73 2.97 10.80
N PHE A 398 23.47 3.91 10.20
CA PHE A 398 24.58 3.61 9.28
C PHE A 398 25.68 2.79 9.96
N ASP A 399 26.07 3.17 11.18
CA ASP A 399 27.09 2.46 11.96
C ASP A 399 26.58 1.08 12.41
N PHE A 400 25.28 0.97 12.75
CA PHE A 400 24.65 -0.31 13.09
C PHE A 400 24.73 -1.29 11.91
N ASN A 401 24.37 -0.84 10.70
CA ASN A 401 24.43 -1.68 9.51
C ASN A 401 25.87 -2.13 9.19
N ASN A 402 26.86 -1.25 9.36
CA ASN A 402 28.28 -1.63 9.19
C ASN A 402 28.71 -2.72 10.18
N ALA A 403 28.21 -2.65 11.42
CA ALA A 403 28.53 -3.64 12.45
C ALA A 403 27.80 -4.99 12.23
N HIS A 404 26.71 -5.00 11.43
CA HIS A 404 25.85 -6.16 11.18
C HIS A 404 25.67 -6.43 9.68
N ALA A 405 26.72 -6.19 8.90
CA ALA A 405 26.66 -6.23 7.43
C ALA A 405 26.23 -7.58 6.85
N ASP A 406 26.52 -8.65 7.59
CA ASP A 406 26.14 -10.04 7.21
C ASP A 406 24.62 -10.27 7.17
N VAL A 407 23.84 -9.52 7.91
CA VAL A 407 22.37 -9.62 7.97
C VAL A 407 21.67 -8.41 7.35
N GLU A 408 22.25 -7.21 7.48
CA GLU A 408 21.65 -5.97 6.96
C GLU A 408 22.04 -5.71 5.49
N MET A 409 23.24 -6.11 5.06
CA MET A 409 23.79 -5.78 3.74
C MET A 409 24.30 -6.99 2.94
N PRO A 410 23.60 -8.16 2.92
CA PRO A 410 24.10 -9.34 2.22
C PRO A 410 24.08 -9.20 0.68
N PHE A 411 23.31 -8.30 0.11
CA PHE A 411 23.11 -8.13 -1.34
C PHE A 411 23.52 -6.76 -1.86
N PHE A 412 23.20 -5.69 -1.13
CA PHE A 412 23.50 -4.32 -1.49
C PHE A 412 23.92 -3.51 -0.25
N ASN A 413 24.67 -2.43 -0.47
CA ASN A 413 25.24 -1.60 0.57
C ASN A 413 24.27 -0.48 1.03
N GLN A 414 24.80 0.62 1.59
CA GLN A 414 24.04 1.78 2.07
C GLN A 414 24.58 3.10 1.49
N ASP A 415 24.88 3.08 0.20
CA ASP A 415 25.48 4.17 -0.54
C ASP A 415 24.57 5.41 -0.60
N LEU A 416 23.26 5.23 -0.68
CA LEU A 416 22.30 6.34 -0.58
C LEU A 416 22.37 7.04 0.79
N TRP A 417 22.56 6.28 1.88
CA TRP A 417 22.76 6.88 3.20
C TRP A 417 24.10 7.60 3.31
N ALA A 418 25.17 7.03 2.76
CA ALA A 418 26.47 7.71 2.69
C ALA A 418 26.35 9.04 1.92
N PHE A 419 25.66 9.03 0.79
CA PHE A 419 25.35 10.23 0.02
C PHE A 419 24.54 11.25 0.86
N THR A 420 23.46 10.82 1.49
CA THR A 420 22.60 11.65 2.35
C THR A 420 23.38 12.30 3.50
N LEU A 421 24.28 11.55 4.13
CA LEU A 421 25.14 12.06 5.21
C LEU A 421 26.19 13.06 4.72
N SER A 422 26.54 13.05 3.44
CA SER A 422 27.50 13.99 2.84
C SER A 422 26.91 15.37 2.53
N LEU A 423 25.57 15.52 2.56
CA LEU A 423 24.91 16.79 2.24
C LEU A 423 25.23 17.88 3.26
N ALA A 424 25.32 19.12 2.79
CA ALA A 424 25.42 20.29 3.65
C ALA A 424 24.18 20.39 4.58
N PRO A 425 24.36 20.83 5.84
CA PRO A 425 23.33 20.64 6.87
C PRO A 425 22.14 21.61 6.79
N GLY A 426 22.36 22.83 6.29
CA GLY A 426 21.35 23.89 6.30
C GLY A 426 20.41 23.84 5.09
N PRO A 427 19.15 24.26 5.24
CA PRO A 427 18.19 24.27 4.13
C PRO A 427 18.52 25.29 3.04
N ASP A 428 19.32 26.29 3.34
CA ASP A 428 19.82 27.30 2.41
C ASP A 428 21.28 27.08 2.00
N ASP A 429 21.90 25.98 2.47
CA ASP A 429 23.24 25.64 2.07
C ASP A 429 23.24 25.08 0.64
N PRO A 430 24.11 25.58 -0.25
CA PRO A 430 24.27 25.01 -1.58
C PRO A 430 24.71 23.54 -1.52
N GLN A 431 24.07 22.69 -2.30
CA GLN A 431 24.39 21.26 -2.41
C GLN A 431 25.25 21.02 -3.66
N PRO A 432 26.56 20.77 -3.54
CA PRO A 432 27.43 20.62 -4.70
C PRO A 432 26.99 19.49 -5.65
N ALA A 433 26.49 18.37 -5.11
CA ALA A 433 26.00 17.24 -5.89
C ALA A 433 24.77 17.59 -6.76
N PHE A 434 24.09 18.69 -6.45
CA PHE A 434 22.92 19.20 -7.16
C PHE A 434 23.20 20.53 -7.87
N GLY A 435 24.44 20.74 -8.30
CA GLY A 435 24.83 21.96 -9.01
C GLY A 435 24.75 23.26 -8.18
N GLY A 436 24.75 23.15 -6.87
CA GLY A 436 24.60 24.27 -5.95
C GLY A 436 23.14 24.61 -5.57
N LEU A 437 22.17 23.80 -6.01
CA LEU A 437 20.77 23.95 -5.62
C LEU A 437 20.64 23.79 -4.08
N THR A 438 19.84 24.62 -3.44
CA THR A 438 19.52 24.49 -2.01
C THR A 438 18.23 23.68 -1.83
N TYR A 439 18.02 23.13 -0.62
CA TYR A 439 16.77 22.44 -0.29
C TYR A 439 15.52 23.33 -0.50
N ASN A 440 15.57 24.59 -0.04
CA ASN A 440 14.46 25.53 -0.23
C ASN A 440 14.18 25.84 -1.70
N GLN A 441 15.22 25.90 -2.55
CA GLN A 441 15.03 26.05 -3.99
C GLN A 441 14.41 24.80 -4.63
N ALA A 442 14.82 23.61 -4.20
CA ALA A 442 14.25 22.35 -4.67
C ALA A 442 12.75 22.26 -4.35
N LEU A 443 12.35 22.59 -3.13
CA LEU A 443 10.93 22.65 -2.74
C LEU A 443 10.14 23.63 -3.61
N GLU A 444 10.72 24.79 -3.94
CA GLU A 444 10.04 25.77 -4.80
C GLU A 444 9.92 25.26 -6.25
N LEU A 445 10.90 24.54 -6.77
CA LEU A 445 10.84 23.92 -8.10
C LEU A 445 9.70 22.90 -8.17
N ASP A 446 9.55 22.03 -7.17
CA ASP A 446 8.48 21.03 -7.11
C ASP A 446 7.10 21.72 -6.99
N ARG A 447 7.00 22.76 -6.15
CA ARG A 447 5.76 23.55 -6.05
C ARG A 447 5.38 24.20 -7.40
N GLN A 448 6.34 24.77 -8.12
CA GLN A 448 6.09 25.35 -9.45
C GLN A 448 5.70 24.28 -10.47
N PHE A 449 6.30 23.11 -10.38
CA PHE A 449 5.96 21.98 -11.25
C PHE A 449 4.49 21.60 -11.12
N ALA A 450 3.97 21.45 -9.87
CA ALA A 450 2.56 21.16 -9.61
C ALA A 450 1.62 22.19 -10.26
N ILE A 451 1.89 23.48 -10.03
CA ILE A 451 1.06 24.58 -10.51
C ILE A 451 1.06 24.64 -12.04
N GLN A 452 2.25 24.57 -12.66
CA GLN A 452 2.43 24.81 -14.10
C GLN A 452 2.04 23.61 -14.95
N ASN A 453 2.01 22.41 -14.40
CA ASN A 453 1.72 21.21 -15.18
C ASN A 453 0.38 20.56 -14.75
N VAL A 454 0.27 20.08 -13.52
CA VAL A 454 -0.93 19.34 -13.09
C VAL A 454 -2.13 20.27 -12.96
N ASP A 455 -2.06 21.31 -12.12
CA ASP A 455 -3.18 22.24 -11.89
C ASP A 455 -3.52 23.04 -13.15
N ALA A 456 -2.50 23.43 -13.94
CA ALA A 456 -2.71 24.16 -15.18
C ALA A 456 -3.41 23.30 -16.24
N ALA A 457 -3.00 22.04 -16.42
CA ALA A 457 -3.65 21.11 -17.35
C ALA A 457 -5.11 20.85 -16.95
N LEU A 458 -5.36 20.51 -15.68
CA LEU A 458 -6.70 20.28 -15.15
C LEU A 458 -7.64 21.47 -15.41
N THR A 459 -7.14 22.69 -15.17
CA THR A 459 -7.94 23.91 -15.31
C THR A 459 -8.15 24.30 -16.77
N ALA A 460 -7.06 24.38 -17.56
CA ALA A 460 -7.11 24.89 -18.94
C ALA A 460 -7.85 23.95 -19.90
N GLN A 461 -7.77 22.64 -19.67
CA GLN A 461 -8.42 21.63 -20.49
C GLN A 461 -9.76 21.15 -19.88
N HIS A 462 -10.20 21.72 -18.77
CA HIS A 462 -11.43 21.33 -18.05
C HIS A 462 -11.48 19.83 -17.73
N LEU A 463 -10.39 19.27 -17.24
CA LEU A 463 -10.26 17.83 -16.97
C LEU A 463 -10.83 17.47 -15.61
N ASP A 464 -11.46 16.29 -15.53
CA ASP A 464 -11.82 15.66 -14.25
C ASP A 464 -10.60 15.05 -13.55
N ALA A 465 -9.66 14.46 -14.32
CA ALA A 465 -8.41 13.89 -13.85
C ALA A 465 -7.41 13.71 -15.00
N ILE A 466 -6.17 13.35 -14.66
CA ILE A 466 -5.15 12.91 -15.62
C ILE A 466 -4.93 11.40 -15.42
N VAL A 467 -4.68 10.69 -16.53
CA VAL A 467 -4.51 9.23 -16.55
C VAL A 467 -3.23 8.86 -17.28
N THR A 468 -2.51 7.89 -16.73
CA THR A 468 -1.33 7.30 -17.36
C THR A 468 -1.19 5.84 -16.93
N ALA A 469 -0.27 5.06 -17.52
CA ALA A 469 0.09 3.76 -16.97
C ALA A 469 0.77 3.97 -15.60
N THR A 470 0.58 3.03 -14.67
CA THR A 470 1.16 3.17 -13.33
C THR A 470 2.67 2.93 -13.34
N ASP A 471 3.06 1.71 -13.70
CA ASP A 471 4.44 1.23 -13.72
C ASP A 471 4.59 0.11 -14.75
N ASN A 472 5.83 -0.25 -15.08
CA ASN A 472 6.07 -1.41 -15.92
C ASN A 472 5.57 -2.71 -15.26
N PRO A 473 5.30 -3.77 -16.07
CA PRO A 473 4.96 -5.08 -15.54
C PRO A 473 6.04 -5.64 -14.62
N ALA A 474 5.64 -6.45 -13.64
CA ALA A 474 6.54 -7.06 -12.68
C ALA A 474 7.71 -7.80 -13.38
N TRP A 475 8.94 -7.50 -12.99
CA TRP A 475 10.19 -8.07 -13.48
C TRP A 475 10.60 -9.30 -12.69
N SER A 476 11.59 -10.06 -13.18
CA SER A 476 12.18 -11.17 -12.42
C SER A 476 12.94 -10.65 -11.21
N THR A 477 12.77 -11.28 -10.05
CA THR A 477 13.50 -10.88 -8.85
C THR A 477 15.00 -11.14 -9.03
N ASP A 478 15.82 -10.12 -8.86
CA ASP A 478 17.27 -10.16 -8.97
C ASP A 478 17.92 -9.52 -7.73
N LEU A 479 18.53 -10.36 -6.88
CA LEU A 479 19.19 -9.90 -5.66
C LEU A 479 20.62 -9.40 -5.89
N VAL A 480 21.14 -9.50 -7.12
CA VAL A 480 22.53 -9.14 -7.47
C VAL A 480 22.59 -7.82 -8.23
N PHE A 481 21.68 -7.61 -9.18
CA PHE A 481 21.68 -6.43 -10.04
C PHE A 481 20.56 -5.43 -9.71
N GLY A 482 19.77 -5.71 -8.68
CA GLY A 482 18.71 -4.79 -8.24
C GLY A 482 17.42 -4.91 -9.03
N ASP A 483 16.63 -3.85 -8.99
CA ASP A 483 15.34 -3.79 -9.65
C ASP A 483 15.48 -3.46 -11.15
N HIS A 484 14.81 -4.24 -12.00
CA HIS A 484 14.74 -4.00 -13.46
C HIS A 484 13.57 -3.07 -13.79
N PHE A 485 13.63 -1.87 -13.27
CA PHE A 485 12.58 -0.86 -13.37
C PHE A 485 12.73 -0.08 -14.68
N ILE A 486 11.75 -0.16 -15.58
CA ILE A 486 11.80 0.49 -16.90
C ILE A 486 11.16 1.88 -16.85
N PHE A 487 9.94 1.97 -16.29
CA PHE A 487 9.24 3.23 -16.11
C PHE A 487 8.32 3.21 -14.89
N GLY A 488 8.04 4.38 -14.35
CA GLY A 488 7.02 4.67 -13.34
C GLY A 488 6.52 6.09 -13.52
N THR A 489 5.30 6.35 -13.08
CA THR A 489 4.65 7.64 -13.29
C THR A 489 4.15 8.29 -12.00
N SER A 490 4.48 7.70 -10.86
CA SER A 490 4.04 8.17 -9.53
C SER A 490 4.59 9.53 -9.16
N SER A 491 5.82 9.87 -9.60
CA SER A 491 6.48 11.16 -9.32
C SER A 491 5.66 12.38 -9.76
N ILE A 492 4.73 12.19 -10.73
CA ILE A 492 3.79 13.23 -11.16
C ILE A 492 2.91 13.73 -9.99
N ALA A 493 2.59 12.86 -9.05
CA ALA A 493 1.73 13.16 -7.91
C ALA A 493 2.49 13.17 -6.58
N ALA A 494 3.69 12.59 -6.54
CA ALA A 494 4.47 12.39 -5.32
C ALA A 494 5.06 13.71 -4.80
N GLY A 495 5.88 14.39 -5.61
CA GLY A 495 6.57 15.61 -5.23
C GLY A 495 5.64 16.75 -4.80
N GLU A 496 4.43 16.76 -5.34
CA GLU A 496 3.38 17.74 -5.04
C GLU A 496 2.50 17.35 -3.86
N GLY A 497 2.59 16.10 -3.40
CA GLY A 497 1.73 15.54 -2.36
C GLY A 497 0.27 15.36 -2.79
N TYR A 498 0.02 15.22 -4.09
CA TYR A 498 -1.31 15.04 -4.67
C TYR A 498 -1.77 13.58 -4.62
N PRO A 499 -3.07 13.30 -4.69
CA PRO A 499 -3.58 11.93 -4.64
C PRO A 499 -3.43 11.22 -5.98
N ILE A 500 -3.24 9.91 -5.92
CA ILE A 500 -3.22 9.02 -7.07
C ILE A 500 -3.89 7.69 -6.68
N ILE A 501 -4.76 7.18 -7.56
CA ILE A 501 -5.36 5.85 -7.42
C ILE A 501 -4.98 4.99 -8.60
N GLN A 502 -4.40 3.84 -8.33
CA GLN A 502 -4.07 2.82 -9.31
C GLN A 502 -5.15 1.74 -9.32
N VAL A 503 -5.52 1.27 -10.53
CA VAL A 503 -6.43 0.14 -10.75
C VAL A 503 -5.86 -0.84 -11.76
N PRO A 504 -6.11 -2.16 -11.63
CA PRO A 504 -5.71 -3.15 -12.63
C PRO A 504 -6.35 -2.84 -13.98
N ALA A 505 -5.56 -2.83 -15.06
CA ALA A 505 -5.99 -2.45 -16.40
C ALA A 505 -5.84 -3.54 -17.45
N GLY A 506 -4.97 -4.53 -17.21
CA GLY A 506 -4.72 -5.63 -18.12
C GLY A 506 -3.71 -6.63 -17.58
N MET A 507 -3.29 -7.54 -18.48
CA MET A 507 -2.25 -8.53 -18.22
C MET A 507 -1.23 -8.48 -19.35
N VAL A 508 0.06 -8.48 -19.00
CA VAL A 508 1.17 -8.55 -19.96
C VAL A 508 2.20 -9.56 -19.45
N PHE A 509 2.66 -10.45 -20.30
CA PHE A 509 3.65 -11.51 -19.92
C PHE A 509 3.22 -12.37 -18.72
N GLY A 510 1.91 -12.54 -18.51
CA GLY A 510 1.34 -13.31 -17.41
C GLY A 510 1.28 -12.59 -16.06
N VAL A 511 1.63 -11.31 -16.02
CA VAL A 511 1.56 -10.45 -14.83
C VAL A 511 0.68 -9.24 -15.05
N PRO A 512 0.13 -8.62 -13.99
CA PRO A 512 -0.73 -7.45 -14.11
C PRO A 512 -0.02 -6.21 -14.65
N LEU A 513 -0.82 -5.35 -15.27
CA LEU A 513 -0.52 -3.96 -15.62
C LEU A 513 -1.68 -3.10 -15.15
N GLY A 514 -1.40 -1.92 -14.60
CA GLY A 514 -2.38 -0.96 -14.10
C GLY A 514 -2.30 0.39 -14.79
N ILE A 515 -3.39 1.15 -14.64
CA ILE A 515 -3.42 2.58 -14.93
C ILE A 515 -3.69 3.36 -13.65
N SER A 516 -3.20 4.58 -13.59
CA SER A 516 -3.38 5.50 -12.49
C SER A 516 -4.19 6.72 -12.91
N PHE A 517 -5.14 7.10 -12.04
CA PHE A 517 -5.83 8.38 -12.10
C PHE A 517 -5.23 9.29 -11.03
N PHE A 518 -4.85 10.50 -11.38
CA PHE A 518 -4.37 11.50 -10.45
C PHE A 518 -4.96 12.88 -10.74
N GLY A 519 -4.94 13.74 -9.75
CA GLY A 519 -5.52 15.07 -9.86
C GLY A 519 -4.92 16.02 -8.82
N THR A 520 -5.51 17.19 -8.69
CA THR A 520 -5.10 18.17 -7.68
C THR A 520 -5.34 17.65 -6.25
N ALA A 521 -4.73 18.28 -5.25
CA ALA A 521 -4.90 17.89 -3.84
C ALA A 521 -6.38 17.80 -3.43
N PHE A 522 -6.71 16.79 -2.63
CA PHE A 522 -8.04 16.47 -2.13
C PHE A 522 -9.07 16.09 -3.22
N SER A 523 -8.60 15.60 -4.37
CA SER A 523 -9.47 15.09 -5.45
C SER A 523 -9.85 13.61 -5.29
N GLU A 524 -9.54 12.95 -4.17
CA GLU A 524 -9.90 11.56 -3.91
C GLU A 524 -11.38 11.23 -4.22
N PRO A 525 -12.37 12.09 -3.92
CA PRO A 525 -13.76 11.86 -4.33
C PRO A 525 -13.92 11.61 -5.83
N THR A 526 -13.32 12.46 -6.65
CA THR A 526 -13.35 12.34 -8.12
C THR A 526 -12.59 11.09 -8.57
N LEU A 527 -11.40 10.86 -8.02
CA LEU A 527 -10.57 9.71 -8.40
C LEU A 527 -11.26 8.37 -8.07
N ILE A 528 -11.94 8.28 -6.92
CA ILE A 528 -12.72 7.09 -6.54
C ILE A 528 -13.91 6.88 -7.51
N THR A 529 -14.60 7.95 -7.90
CA THR A 529 -15.69 7.87 -8.88
C THR A 529 -15.18 7.31 -10.23
N LEU A 530 -14.08 7.85 -10.75
CA LEU A 530 -13.50 7.42 -12.01
C LEU A 530 -13.00 5.98 -11.96
N ALA A 531 -12.24 5.66 -10.90
CA ALA A 531 -11.68 4.33 -10.68
C ALA A 531 -12.77 3.26 -10.52
N SER A 532 -13.86 3.56 -9.79
CA SER A 532 -14.99 2.62 -9.65
C SER A 532 -15.75 2.41 -10.96
N GLY A 533 -15.89 3.45 -11.79
CA GLY A 533 -16.43 3.33 -13.15
C GLY A 533 -15.56 2.45 -14.05
N TYR A 534 -14.22 2.62 -13.99
CA TYR A 534 -13.29 1.80 -14.76
C TYR A 534 -13.29 0.33 -14.29
N GLU A 535 -13.24 0.09 -12.97
CA GLU A 535 -13.32 -1.25 -12.40
C GLU A 535 -14.62 -1.96 -12.82
N ALA A 536 -15.76 -1.27 -12.76
CA ALA A 536 -17.05 -1.82 -13.15
C ALA A 536 -17.10 -2.18 -14.64
N ALA A 537 -16.52 -1.34 -15.52
CA ALA A 537 -16.50 -1.55 -16.96
C ALA A 537 -15.56 -2.68 -17.39
N THR A 538 -14.46 -2.91 -16.66
CA THR A 538 -13.37 -3.80 -17.14
C THR A 538 -13.28 -5.12 -16.38
N GLN A 539 -13.57 -5.15 -15.08
CA GLN A 539 -13.50 -6.34 -14.21
C GLN A 539 -12.15 -7.09 -14.32
N VAL A 540 -11.04 -6.36 -14.52
CA VAL A 540 -9.73 -6.97 -14.81
C VAL A 540 -9.31 -7.93 -13.69
N ARG A 541 -9.38 -7.50 -12.42
CA ARG A 541 -9.05 -8.34 -11.28
C ARG A 541 -9.92 -9.59 -11.19
N ALA A 542 -11.23 -9.43 -11.34
CA ALA A 542 -12.17 -10.55 -11.22
C ALA A 542 -11.93 -11.64 -12.27
N ASN A 543 -11.43 -11.24 -13.46
CA ASN A 543 -11.13 -12.15 -14.57
C ASN A 543 -9.70 -12.70 -14.55
N ASN A 544 -8.81 -12.18 -13.70
CA ASN A 544 -7.39 -12.52 -13.68
C ASN A 544 -6.91 -12.63 -12.23
N LEU A 545 -7.15 -13.77 -11.60
CA LEU A 545 -6.70 -14.04 -10.24
C LEU A 545 -5.25 -14.54 -10.19
N PRO A 546 -4.51 -14.34 -9.09
CA PRO A 546 -3.15 -14.82 -8.95
C PRO A 546 -3.07 -16.35 -8.99
N THR A 547 -2.02 -16.86 -9.63
CA THR A 547 -1.83 -18.30 -9.86
C THR A 547 -0.93 -18.97 -8.84
N PHE A 548 -0.11 -18.21 -8.11
CA PHE A 548 0.91 -18.69 -7.17
C PHE A 548 1.94 -19.64 -7.82
N ALA A 549 2.17 -19.48 -9.11
CA ALA A 549 3.09 -20.28 -9.90
C ALA A 549 4.20 -19.42 -10.51
N ALA A 550 5.32 -20.01 -10.88
CA ALA A 550 6.34 -19.31 -11.64
C ALA A 550 5.82 -18.96 -13.06
N THR A 551 6.17 -17.78 -13.57
CA THR A 551 5.79 -17.35 -14.93
C THR A 551 6.66 -18.03 -15.99
N VAL A 552 7.89 -18.44 -15.63
CA VAL A 552 8.80 -19.21 -16.47
C VAL A 552 8.83 -20.65 -15.95
N PRO A 553 8.22 -21.60 -16.66
CA PRO A 553 8.26 -22.99 -16.22
C PRO A 553 9.69 -23.54 -16.31
N PHE A 554 10.14 -24.21 -15.24
CA PHE A 554 11.38 -24.94 -15.27
C PHE A 554 11.19 -26.22 -16.10
N THR A 555 11.95 -26.36 -17.18
CA THR A 555 11.99 -27.58 -18.01
C THR A 555 13.35 -28.19 -17.94
N ASN A 556 13.43 -29.54 -17.88
CA ASN A 556 14.68 -30.25 -18.07
C ASN A 556 15.05 -30.27 -19.58
N ILE A 557 16.24 -30.79 -19.89
CA ILE A 557 16.72 -30.90 -21.26
C ILE A 557 15.87 -31.80 -22.16
N GLN A 558 14.98 -32.63 -21.60
CA GLN A 558 13.99 -33.43 -22.32
C GLN A 558 12.67 -32.69 -22.51
N GLY A 559 12.56 -31.43 -22.11
CA GLY A 559 11.35 -30.64 -22.24
C GLY A 559 10.27 -30.97 -21.20
N THR A 560 10.57 -31.72 -20.15
CA THR A 560 9.64 -32.02 -19.07
C THR A 560 9.62 -30.83 -18.09
N THR A 561 8.45 -30.33 -17.79
CA THR A 561 8.28 -29.27 -16.77
C THR A 561 8.68 -29.84 -15.40
N VAL A 562 9.62 -29.19 -14.73
CA VAL A 562 10.09 -29.57 -13.40
C VAL A 562 9.52 -28.53 -12.42
N THR A 563 8.73 -29.00 -11.45
CA THR A 563 8.35 -28.16 -10.32
C THR A 563 9.61 -27.86 -9.50
N PRO A 564 9.94 -26.59 -9.23
CA PRO A 564 11.07 -26.26 -8.36
C PRO A 564 10.94 -27.03 -7.05
N PRO A 565 12.03 -27.54 -6.48
CA PRO A 565 11.96 -28.12 -5.16
C PRO A 565 11.41 -27.03 -4.22
N HIS A 566 10.29 -27.34 -3.56
CA HIS A 566 9.78 -26.44 -2.52
C HIS A 566 10.95 -26.11 -1.60
N ARG A 567 11.33 -24.82 -1.51
CA ARG A 567 12.20 -24.40 -0.42
C ARG A 567 11.50 -24.91 0.83
N ARG A 568 12.13 -25.82 1.56
CA ARG A 568 11.68 -26.09 2.92
C ARG A 568 11.67 -24.72 3.58
N ALA A 569 10.49 -24.20 3.84
CA ALA A 569 10.35 -23.00 4.64
C ALA A 569 11.20 -23.24 5.88
N ALA A 570 12.19 -22.40 6.11
CA ALA A 570 12.79 -22.36 7.42
C ALA A 570 11.61 -22.20 8.38
N PRO A 571 11.51 -23.02 9.43
CA PRO A 571 10.36 -22.98 10.30
C PRO A 571 10.15 -21.53 10.72
N PRO A 572 8.90 -21.00 10.63
CA PRO A 572 8.59 -19.62 10.96
C PRO A 572 8.65 -19.43 12.47
N THR A 573 9.80 -19.60 13.03
CA THR A 573 10.12 -19.12 14.35
C THR A 573 10.96 -17.87 14.16
N VAL A 574 10.33 -16.78 13.75
CA VAL A 574 10.79 -15.50 14.23
C VAL A 574 10.50 -15.49 15.72
N LYS A 575 11.34 -16.21 16.48
CA LYS A 575 11.47 -15.93 17.91
C LYS A 575 11.89 -14.47 17.98
N PRO A 576 11.39 -13.70 18.96
CA PRO A 576 11.87 -12.35 19.24
C PRO A 576 13.39 -12.27 19.53
N SER A 577 14.12 -13.36 19.43
CA SER A 577 15.53 -13.53 19.79
C SER A 577 16.49 -13.66 18.61
N ARG A 578 16.20 -13.14 17.42
CA ARG A 578 17.20 -12.98 16.37
C ARG A 578 17.90 -11.63 16.38
N VAL A 579 17.92 -10.96 17.50
CA VAL A 579 19.00 -10.01 17.79
C VAL A 579 20.27 -10.87 17.91
N PRO A 580 21.34 -10.57 17.15
CA PRO A 580 22.61 -11.27 17.32
C PRO A 580 23.00 -11.28 18.79
N LYS A 581 23.45 -12.40 19.33
CA LYS A 581 23.81 -12.58 20.75
C LYS A 581 24.94 -11.67 21.25
N HIS A 582 25.36 -10.72 20.44
CA HIS A 582 26.45 -9.77 20.70
C HIS A 582 26.00 -8.28 20.69
N LEU A 583 24.71 -8.01 20.83
CA LEU A 583 24.19 -6.66 21.12
C LEU A 583 23.85 -6.51 22.59
#